data_af528b4e500b6fc05e981e4665fed9c7
#
_entry.id   af528b4e500b6fc05e981e4665fed9c7
#
_cell.length_a   1.000
_cell.length_b   1.000
_cell.length_c   1.000
_cell.angle_alpha   90.00
_cell.angle_beta   90.00
_cell.angle_gamma   90.00
#
_symmetry.space_group_name_H-M   'P 1'
#
loop_
_entity.id
_entity.type
_entity.pdbx_description
1 polymer ?
#
loop_
_entity_poly.entity_id
_entity_poly.type
_entity_poly.pdbx_seq_one_letter_code
_entity_poly.pdbx_strand_id
1 'polypeptide(L)'
;LPFVLIGYILAHNQFVNDLETQKFGIDLFWILVAAVGARGLAMTLNRIIDRDIDAENPRTANRHLVSGSMSMQTAHTLSIVFLSMLLLGAWQLNEVALMMAWLPVLVFVIYPYVKRYSWLCHFWLGICLGLAPAGAWVAVATDVHGWAAMTDYLWYPEILFISLGVMFWITTFDINYARMDVESDRENGIHSFPSRFDETMTTRTSVQLTLLWFACFAISDPMDEIWFLAAA
;
A
#
# COMPACT_ATOMS: atom_id res chain seq x y z
N LEU A 1 -2.08 0.22 -8.33
CA LEU A 1 -1.80 1.36 -9.23
C LEU A 1 -2.80 2.51 -9.12
N PRO A 2 -4.14 2.31 -8.97
CA PRO A 2 -5.08 3.44 -8.89
C PRO A 2 -4.71 4.48 -7.81
N PHE A 3 -4.35 4.04 -6.62
CA PHE A 3 -3.97 4.94 -5.52
C PHE A 3 -2.73 5.78 -5.81
N VAL A 4 -1.77 5.23 -6.56
CA VAL A 4 -0.59 5.97 -7.02
C VAL A 4 -1.02 7.12 -7.95
N LEU A 5 -1.96 6.84 -8.88
CA LEU A 5 -2.47 7.85 -9.79
C LEU A 5 -3.23 8.95 -9.05
N ILE A 6 -4.01 8.62 -8.02
CA ILE A 6 -4.71 9.61 -7.19
C ILE A 6 -3.68 10.56 -6.55
N GLY A 7 -2.66 10.02 -5.87
CA GLY A 7 -1.62 10.83 -5.24
C GLY A 7 -0.85 11.70 -6.23
N TYR A 8 -0.57 11.16 -7.44
CA TYR A 8 0.09 11.89 -8.51
C TYR A 8 -0.76 13.05 -9.04
N ILE A 9 -2.04 12.79 -9.36
CA ILE A 9 -2.98 13.82 -9.87
C ILE A 9 -3.17 14.91 -8.82
N LEU A 10 -3.34 14.54 -7.55
CA LEU A 10 -3.47 15.50 -6.46
C LEU A 10 -2.25 16.41 -6.38
N ALA A 11 -1.04 15.85 -6.34
CA ALA A 11 0.19 16.64 -6.28
C ALA A 11 0.34 17.54 -7.52
N HIS A 12 0.02 17.01 -8.70
CA HIS A 12 0.10 17.79 -9.92
C HIS A 12 -0.87 18.99 -9.90
N ASN A 13 -2.12 18.80 -9.47
CA ASN A 13 -3.09 19.88 -9.35
C ASN A 13 -2.67 20.92 -8.29
N GLN A 14 -2.11 20.46 -7.18
CA GLN A 14 -1.66 21.33 -6.09
C GLN A 14 -0.48 22.23 -6.51
N PHE A 15 0.42 21.72 -7.35
CA PHE A 15 1.64 22.43 -7.75
C PHE A 15 1.72 22.76 -9.24
N VAL A 16 0.57 22.77 -9.96
CA VAL A 16 0.52 22.96 -11.42
C VAL A 16 1.20 24.23 -11.91
N ASN A 17 1.18 25.30 -11.12
CA ASN A 17 1.81 26.58 -11.49
C ASN A 17 3.35 26.57 -11.30
N ASP A 18 3.86 25.65 -10.51
CA ASP A 18 5.28 25.52 -10.15
C ASP A 18 5.97 24.42 -10.94
N LEU A 19 5.20 23.54 -11.62
CA LEU A 19 5.72 22.42 -12.39
C LEU A 19 6.04 22.79 -13.84
N GLU A 20 7.19 22.33 -14.32
CA GLU A 20 7.50 22.36 -15.73
C GLU A 20 6.62 21.38 -16.51
N THR A 21 5.86 21.87 -17.50
CA THR A 21 4.91 21.06 -18.29
C THR A 21 5.53 19.82 -18.95
N GLN A 22 6.85 19.87 -19.23
CA GLN A 22 7.58 18.77 -19.86
C GLN A 22 7.86 17.58 -18.95
N LYS A 23 7.85 17.77 -17.61
CA LYS A 23 8.14 16.69 -16.65
C LYS A 23 6.94 15.76 -16.41
N PHE A 24 5.72 16.22 -16.67
CA PHE A 24 4.50 15.46 -16.37
C PHE A 24 4.55 13.99 -16.78
N GLY A 25 4.82 13.70 -18.04
CA GLY A 25 4.83 12.32 -18.53
C GLY A 25 6.03 11.51 -18.05
N ILE A 26 7.17 12.15 -17.84
CA ILE A 26 8.40 11.51 -17.39
C ILE A 26 8.29 11.13 -15.91
N ASP A 27 7.79 12.04 -15.09
CA ASP A 27 7.59 11.77 -13.65
C ASP A 27 6.56 10.66 -13.43
N LEU A 28 5.44 10.70 -14.15
CA LEU A 28 4.46 9.61 -14.12
C LEU A 28 5.09 8.26 -14.49
N PHE A 29 5.90 8.22 -15.54
CA PHE A 29 6.59 6.99 -15.93
C PHE A 29 7.46 6.43 -14.80
N TRP A 30 8.30 7.26 -14.17
CA TRP A 30 9.18 6.81 -13.09
C TRP A 30 8.42 6.47 -11.80
N ILE A 31 7.36 7.21 -11.49
CA ILE A 31 6.43 6.88 -10.40
C ILE A 31 5.81 5.49 -10.64
N LEU A 32 5.37 5.19 -11.87
CA LEU A 32 4.82 3.88 -12.21
C LEU A 32 5.87 2.76 -12.12
N VAL A 33 7.10 3.01 -12.57
CA VAL A 33 8.22 2.06 -12.42
C VAL A 33 8.48 1.76 -10.93
N ALA A 34 8.55 2.80 -10.09
CA ALA A 34 8.71 2.64 -8.65
C ALA A 34 7.52 1.89 -8.01
N ALA A 35 6.29 2.20 -8.41
CA ALA A 35 5.09 1.56 -7.90
C ALA A 35 4.98 0.08 -8.29
N VAL A 36 5.36 -0.28 -9.52
CA VAL A 36 5.45 -1.69 -9.95
C VAL A 36 6.52 -2.42 -9.16
N GLY A 37 7.69 -1.79 -8.99
CA GLY A 37 8.77 -2.32 -8.15
C GLY A 37 8.31 -2.55 -6.70
N ALA A 38 7.68 -1.55 -6.07
CA ALA A 38 7.14 -1.65 -4.72
C ALA A 38 6.11 -2.78 -4.59
N ARG A 39 5.16 -2.85 -5.50
CA ARG A 39 4.11 -3.90 -5.51
C ARG A 39 4.70 -5.28 -5.72
N GLY A 40 5.59 -5.43 -6.70
CA GLY A 40 6.26 -6.70 -6.99
C GLY A 40 7.11 -7.17 -5.80
N LEU A 41 7.87 -6.26 -5.18
CA LEU A 41 8.67 -6.56 -3.99
C LEU A 41 7.80 -7.02 -2.83
N ALA A 42 6.74 -6.29 -2.50
CA ALA A 42 5.82 -6.66 -1.43
C ALA A 42 5.22 -8.06 -1.65
N MET A 43 4.79 -8.36 -2.88
CA MET A 43 4.21 -9.66 -3.22
C MET A 43 5.24 -10.79 -3.15
N THR A 44 6.45 -10.60 -3.66
CA THR A 44 7.49 -11.64 -3.63
C THR A 44 7.99 -11.91 -2.22
N LEU A 45 8.23 -10.86 -1.41
CA LEU A 45 8.60 -11.01 0.00
C LEU A 45 7.53 -11.75 0.79
N ASN A 46 6.26 -11.39 0.60
CA ASN A 46 5.15 -12.09 1.25
C ASN A 46 5.13 -13.58 0.89
N ARG A 47 5.33 -13.94 -0.40
CA ARG A 47 5.39 -15.35 -0.82
C ARG A 47 6.59 -16.12 -0.26
N ILE A 48 7.74 -15.48 -0.17
CA ILE A 48 8.97 -16.08 0.38
C ILE A 48 8.79 -16.35 1.88
N ILE A 49 8.35 -15.34 2.63
CA ILE A 49 8.25 -15.40 4.09
C ILE A 49 7.11 -16.32 4.54
N ASP A 50 6.01 -16.35 3.78
CA ASP A 50 4.82 -17.13 4.13
C ASP A 50 4.78 -18.52 3.51
N ARG A 51 5.82 -18.98 2.84
CA ARG A 51 5.83 -20.25 2.10
C ARG A 51 5.29 -21.43 2.91
N ASP A 52 5.75 -21.57 4.13
CA ASP A 52 5.39 -22.71 4.98
C ASP A 52 3.94 -22.62 5.45
N ILE A 53 3.49 -21.42 5.85
CA ILE A 53 2.08 -21.15 6.22
C ILE A 53 1.16 -21.37 5.01
N ASP A 54 1.58 -20.93 3.83
CA ASP A 54 0.82 -21.09 2.59
C ASP A 54 0.65 -22.57 2.21
N ALA A 55 1.58 -23.44 2.59
CA ALA A 55 1.51 -24.86 2.32
C ALA A 55 0.44 -25.57 3.18
N GLU A 56 0.17 -25.06 4.36
CA GLU A 56 -0.80 -25.62 5.31
C GLU A 56 -2.25 -25.16 5.05
N ASN A 57 -2.43 -24.05 4.33
CA ASN A 57 -3.77 -23.54 3.98
C ASN A 57 -4.22 -24.07 2.61
N PRO A 58 -5.33 -24.82 2.51
CA PRO A 58 -5.84 -25.41 1.26
C PRO A 58 -6.02 -24.40 0.13
N ARG A 59 -6.38 -23.13 0.46
CA ARG A 59 -6.58 -22.07 -0.52
C ARG A 59 -5.26 -21.59 -1.15
N THR A 60 -4.16 -21.69 -0.41
CA THR A 60 -2.84 -21.17 -0.85
C THR A 60 -1.83 -22.26 -1.17
N ALA A 61 -2.13 -23.53 -0.91
CA ALA A 61 -1.26 -24.69 -1.18
C ALA A 61 -0.82 -24.81 -2.65
N ASN A 62 -1.61 -24.31 -3.59
CA ASN A 62 -1.30 -24.31 -5.02
C ASN A 62 -0.45 -23.11 -5.48
N ARG A 63 0.02 -22.25 -4.58
CA ARG A 63 0.87 -21.09 -4.93
C ARG A 63 2.21 -21.56 -5.51
N HIS A 64 2.77 -20.81 -6.44
CA HIS A 64 3.93 -21.20 -7.24
C HIS A 64 5.15 -21.63 -6.42
N LEU A 65 5.44 -20.99 -5.29
CA LEU A 65 6.55 -21.38 -4.41
C LEU A 65 6.25 -22.63 -3.58
N VAL A 66 4.98 -22.84 -3.21
CA VAL A 66 4.53 -24.02 -2.46
C VAL A 66 4.49 -25.25 -3.38
N SER A 67 3.87 -25.10 -4.55
CA SER A 67 3.76 -26.17 -5.56
C SER A 67 5.08 -26.55 -6.24
N GLY A 68 6.15 -25.76 -6.02
CA GLY A 68 7.45 -25.97 -6.67
C GLY A 68 7.52 -25.53 -8.13
N SER A 69 6.44 -24.93 -8.68
CA SER A 69 6.44 -24.38 -10.05
C SER A 69 7.33 -23.14 -10.21
N MET A 70 7.74 -22.52 -9.11
CA MET A 70 8.75 -21.46 -9.03
C MET A 70 9.81 -21.83 -7.99
N SER A 71 11.10 -21.67 -8.33
CA SER A 71 12.18 -21.91 -7.38
C SER A 71 12.32 -20.74 -6.39
N MET A 72 12.84 -21.01 -5.19
CA MET A 72 13.19 -19.96 -4.21
C MET A 72 14.23 -19.00 -4.79
N GLN A 73 15.18 -19.50 -5.57
CA GLN A 73 16.17 -18.65 -6.23
C GLN A 73 15.51 -17.66 -7.20
N THR A 74 14.54 -18.10 -7.98
CA THR A 74 13.75 -17.22 -8.87
C THR A 74 13.01 -16.14 -8.07
N ALA A 75 12.40 -16.51 -6.95
CA ALA A 75 11.69 -15.55 -6.10
C ALA A 75 12.64 -14.49 -5.50
N HIS A 76 13.82 -14.90 -5.02
CA HIS A 76 14.83 -13.95 -4.54
C HIS A 76 15.34 -13.03 -5.66
N THR A 77 15.59 -13.57 -6.85
CA THR A 77 15.99 -12.76 -8.02
C THR A 77 14.92 -11.74 -8.38
N LEU A 78 13.64 -12.14 -8.40
CA LEU A 78 12.52 -11.22 -8.62
C LEU A 78 12.45 -10.13 -7.55
N SER A 79 12.69 -10.48 -6.28
CA SER A 79 12.73 -9.48 -5.19
C SER A 79 13.82 -8.44 -5.41
N ILE A 80 15.01 -8.86 -5.86
CA ILE A 80 16.11 -7.95 -6.20
C ILE A 80 15.74 -7.06 -7.39
N VAL A 81 15.16 -7.62 -8.45
CA VAL A 81 14.71 -6.87 -9.62
C VAL A 81 13.67 -5.81 -9.23
N PHE A 82 12.65 -6.19 -8.44
CA PHE A 82 11.62 -5.26 -8.00
C PHE A 82 12.15 -4.18 -7.05
N LEU A 83 13.07 -4.53 -6.15
CA LEU A 83 13.76 -3.56 -5.32
C LEU A 83 14.56 -2.57 -6.17
N SER A 84 15.27 -3.07 -7.19
CA SER A 84 16.02 -2.22 -8.12
C SER A 84 15.10 -1.29 -8.91
N MET A 85 13.92 -1.75 -9.34
CA MET A 85 12.92 -0.90 -10.00
C MET A 85 12.41 0.21 -9.08
N LEU A 86 12.12 -0.12 -7.82
CA LEU A 86 11.70 0.87 -6.82
C LEU A 86 12.77 1.95 -6.63
N LEU A 87 14.01 1.53 -6.37
CA LEU A 87 15.12 2.45 -6.11
C LEU A 87 15.48 3.27 -7.34
N LEU A 88 15.51 2.66 -8.53
CA LEU A 88 15.77 3.35 -9.79
C LEU A 88 14.68 4.39 -10.08
N GLY A 89 13.41 4.03 -9.93
CA GLY A 89 12.31 4.97 -10.11
C GLY A 89 12.40 6.16 -9.13
N ALA A 90 12.66 5.88 -7.86
CA ALA A 90 12.82 6.92 -6.85
C ALA A 90 14.03 7.84 -7.13
N TRP A 91 15.14 7.25 -7.56
CA TRP A 91 16.36 8.01 -7.93
C TRP A 91 16.16 8.95 -9.12
N GLN A 92 15.41 8.51 -10.12
CA GLN A 92 15.12 9.32 -11.29
C GLN A 92 14.13 10.47 -11.01
N LEU A 93 13.37 10.37 -9.93
CA LEU A 93 12.42 11.40 -9.51
C LEU A 93 13.17 12.54 -8.79
N ASN A 94 13.68 12.28 -7.59
CA ASN A 94 14.48 13.24 -6.83
C ASN A 94 15.17 12.59 -5.62
N GLU A 95 16.06 13.36 -4.98
CA GLU A 95 16.83 12.91 -3.81
C GLU A 95 15.95 12.54 -2.62
N VAL A 96 14.87 13.30 -2.35
CA VAL A 96 13.98 13.05 -1.21
C VAL A 96 13.19 11.76 -1.39
N ALA A 97 12.67 11.53 -2.61
CA ALA A 97 11.98 10.28 -2.95
C ALA A 97 12.91 9.06 -2.76
N LEU A 98 14.17 9.18 -3.20
CA LEU A 98 15.16 8.12 -2.99
C LEU A 98 15.45 7.91 -1.51
N MET A 99 15.67 8.99 -0.75
CA MET A 99 15.95 8.92 0.69
C MET A 99 14.78 8.34 1.48
N MET A 100 13.54 8.49 1.02
CA MET A 100 12.36 7.93 1.68
C MET A 100 11.99 6.52 1.19
N ALA A 101 12.62 5.98 0.15
CA ALA A 101 12.29 4.70 -0.45
C ALA A 101 12.48 3.48 0.50
N TRP A 102 13.28 3.62 1.57
CA TRP A 102 13.43 2.57 2.60
C TRP A 102 12.14 2.34 3.40
N LEU A 103 11.31 3.36 3.55
CA LEU A 103 10.10 3.29 4.37
C LEU A 103 9.11 2.22 3.87
N PRO A 104 8.65 2.22 2.61
CA PRO A 104 7.81 1.15 2.09
C PRO A 104 8.49 -0.21 2.15
N VAL A 105 9.80 -0.31 1.92
CA VAL A 105 10.52 -1.58 2.01
C VAL A 105 10.44 -2.16 3.42
N LEU A 106 10.68 -1.33 4.45
CA LEU A 106 10.57 -1.74 5.85
C LEU A 106 9.16 -2.24 6.18
N VAL A 107 8.13 -1.49 5.77
CA VAL A 107 6.72 -1.83 6.01
C VAL A 107 6.35 -3.15 5.32
N PHE A 108 6.84 -3.40 4.10
CA PHE A 108 6.60 -4.63 3.35
C PHE A 108 7.30 -5.86 3.98
N VAL A 109 8.50 -5.68 4.51
CA VAL A 109 9.23 -6.76 5.20
C VAL A 109 8.52 -7.15 6.50
N ILE A 110 8.02 -6.18 7.26
CA ILE A 110 7.37 -6.42 8.56
C ILE A 110 5.99 -7.08 8.38
N TYR A 111 5.25 -6.74 7.32
CA TYR A 111 3.86 -7.19 7.11
C TYR A 111 3.64 -8.70 7.30
N PRO A 112 4.39 -9.62 6.66
CA PRO A 112 4.17 -11.06 6.80
C PRO A 112 4.39 -11.59 8.22
N TYR A 113 5.19 -10.90 9.02
CA TYR A 113 5.43 -11.30 10.41
C TYR A 113 4.32 -10.85 11.34
N VAL A 114 3.68 -9.69 11.09
CA VAL A 114 2.64 -9.15 11.99
C VAL A 114 1.50 -10.13 12.20
N LYS A 115 1.05 -10.85 11.18
CA LYS A 115 -0.03 -11.84 11.28
C LYS A 115 0.28 -13.05 12.18
N ARG A 116 1.59 -13.29 12.46
CA ARG A 116 2.04 -14.36 13.36
C ARG A 116 1.91 -13.98 14.83
N TYR A 117 1.74 -12.68 15.11
CA TYR A 117 1.73 -12.14 16.48
C TYR A 117 0.48 -11.36 16.81
N SER A 118 -0.18 -10.75 15.82
CA SER A 118 -1.25 -9.80 16.07
C SER A 118 -2.30 -9.72 14.95
N TRP A 119 -3.54 -9.57 15.36
CA TRP A 119 -4.67 -9.26 14.48
C TRP A 119 -4.56 -7.86 13.81
N LEU A 120 -3.62 -7.04 14.23
CA LEU A 120 -3.31 -5.75 13.58
C LEU A 120 -2.68 -5.91 12.18
N CYS A 121 -2.43 -7.14 11.72
CA CYS A 121 -1.89 -7.42 10.39
C CYS A 121 -2.73 -6.79 9.25
N HIS A 122 -4.05 -6.71 9.41
CA HIS A 122 -4.93 -6.07 8.44
C HIS A 122 -4.69 -4.56 8.33
N PHE A 123 -4.51 -3.89 9.48
CA PHE A 123 -4.14 -2.47 9.52
C PHE A 123 -2.76 -2.23 8.93
N TRP A 124 -1.83 -3.16 9.19
CA TRP A 124 -0.50 -3.08 8.60
C TRP A 124 -0.52 -3.20 7.08
N LEU A 125 -1.33 -4.12 6.54
CA LEU A 125 -1.58 -4.18 5.09
C LEU A 125 -2.21 -2.89 4.57
N GLY A 126 -3.15 -2.32 5.32
CA GLY A 126 -3.73 -1.01 5.03
C GLY A 126 -2.66 0.08 4.92
N ILE A 127 -1.72 0.16 5.87
CA ILE A 127 -0.57 1.08 5.82
C ILE A 127 0.27 0.85 4.57
N CYS A 128 0.57 -0.42 4.22
CA CYS A 128 1.33 -0.75 3.00
C CYS A 128 0.71 -0.12 1.74
N LEU A 129 -0.61 -0.14 1.63
CA LEU A 129 -1.32 0.41 0.46
C LEU A 129 -1.58 1.93 0.60
N GLY A 130 -1.77 2.43 1.82
CA GLY A 130 -1.91 3.86 2.10
C GLY A 130 -0.65 4.68 1.79
N LEU A 131 0.52 4.03 1.81
CA LEU A 131 1.77 4.66 1.35
C LEU A 131 1.81 4.91 -0.17
N ALA A 132 0.93 4.28 -0.96
CA ALA A 132 0.97 4.41 -2.42
C ALA A 132 0.60 5.81 -2.91
N PRO A 133 -0.54 6.43 -2.49
CA PRO A 133 -0.82 7.82 -2.83
C PRO A 133 0.18 8.80 -2.20
N ALA A 134 0.59 8.56 -0.93
CA ALA A 134 1.59 9.40 -0.28
C ALA A 134 2.93 9.42 -1.02
N GLY A 135 3.43 8.24 -1.45
CA GLY A 135 4.69 8.14 -2.18
C GLY A 135 4.67 8.85 -3.54
N ALA A 136 3.56 8.75 -4.27
CA ALA A 136 3.39 9.46 -5.53
C ALA A 136 3.33 10.98 -5.34
N TRP A 137 2.63 11.43 -4.30
CA TRP A 137 2.57 12.85 -3.93
C TRP A 137 3.95 13.38 -3.52
N VAL A 138 4.65 12.65 -2.65
CA VAL A 138 6.03 12.99 -2.23
C VAL A 138 6.93 13.18 -3.44
N ALA A 139 6.88 12.27 -4.41
CA ALA A 139 7.72 12.34 -5.59
C ALA A 139 7.57 13.67 -6.37
N VAL A 140 6.33 14.17 -6.50
CA VAL A 140 6.05 15.44 -7.20
C VAL A 140 6.31 16.65 -6.31
N ALA A 141 5.78 16.65 -5.09
CA ALA A 141 5.87 17.78 -4.18
C ALA A 141 7.33 18.11 -3.80
N THR A 142 8.15 17.09 -3.64
CA THR A 142 9.57 17.29 -3.28
C THR A 142 10.46 17.61 -4.47
N ASP A 143 10.01 17.39 -5.69
CA ASP A 143 10.70 17.93 -6.88
C ASP A 143 10.58 19.48 -6.91
N VAL A 144 9.45 20.02 -6.47
CA VAL A 144 9.18 21.47 -6.43
C VAL A 144 9.75 22.12 -5.16
N HIS A 145 9.46 21.58 -4.00
CA HIS A 145 9.74 22.21 -2.71
C HIS A 145 10.83 21.53 -1.88
N GLY A 146 11.44 20.45 -2.39
CA GLY A 146 12.42 19.66 -1.63
C GLY A 146 11.84 19.18 -0.29
N TRP A 147 12.64 19.19 0.76
CA TRP A 147 12.22 18.81 2.11
C TRP A 147 11.16 19.73 2.72
N ALA A 148 11.02 20.97 2.25
CA ALA A 148 10.00 21.91 2.71
C ALA A 148 8.59 21.36 2.47
N ALA A 149 8.37 20.57 1.41
CA ALA A 149 7.09 19.88 1.20
C ALA A 149 6.64 19.06 2.41
N MET A 150 7.59 18.48 3.14
CA MET A 150 7.33 17.66 4.32
C MET A 150 7.26 18.50 5.61
N THR A 151 8.20 19.43 5.79
CA THR A 151 8.33 20.23 7.03
C THR A 151 7.27 21.33 7.17
N ASP A 152 6.80 21.86 6.04
CA ASP A 152 5.79 22.91 6.00
C ASP A 152 4.36 22.36 5.91
N TYR A 153 4.21 21.03 6.10
CA TYR A 153 2.92 20.33 6.16
C TYR A 153 2.08 20.47 4.88
N LEU A 154 2.70 20.59 3.69
CA LEU A 154 1.96 20.71 2.43
C LEU A 154 1.13 19.47 2.07
N TRP A 155 1.38 18.34 2.75
CA TRP A 155 0.63 17.09 2.65
C TRP A 155 -0.70 17.10 3.42
N TYR A 156 -0.92 18.10 4.28
CA TYR A 156 -2.14 18.20 5.09
C TYR A 156 -3.08 19.26 4.51
N PRO A 157 -4.41 19.00 4.50
CA PRO A 157 -5.07 17.75 4.94
C PRO A 157 -5.20 16.66 3.86
N GLU A 158 -5.12 17.02 2.58
CA GLU A 158 -5.59 16.25 1.44
C GLU A 158 -4.92 14.87 1.35
N ILE A 159 -3.58 14.84 1.19
CA ILE A 159 -2.88 13.56 1.01
C ILE A 159 -2.91 12.68 2.27
N LEU A 160 -2.95 13.29 3.46
CA LEU A 160 -3.10 12.55 4.70
C LEU A 160 -4.42 11.77 4.71
N PHE A 161 -5.54 12.46 4.45
CA PHE A 161 -6.84 11.83 4.49
C PHE A 161 -7.06 10.84 3.35
N ILE A 162 -6.51 11.08 2.15
CA ILE A 162 -6.50 10.07 1.07
C ILE A 162 -5.74 8.82 1.52
N SER A 163 -4.56 8.97 2.09
CA SER A 163 -3.74 7.83 2.54
C SER A 163 -4.41 7.04 3.67
N LEU A 164 -5.03 7.73 4.63
CA LEU A 164 -5.83 7.10 5.69
C LEU A 164 -7.08 6.42 5.14
N GLY A 165 -7.76 7.05 4.19
CA GLY A 165 -8.93 6.47 3.52
C GLY A 165 -8.57 5.16 2.82
N VAL A 166 -7.48 5.13 2.05
CA VAL A 166 -6.95 3.92 1.43
C VAL A 166 -6.58 2.88 2.49
N MET A 167 -5.91 3.28 3.57
CA MET A 167 -5.55 2.39 4.68
C MET A 167 -6.79 1.71 5.26
N PHE A 168 -7.82 2.45 5.62
CA PHE A 168 -9.04 1.90 6.21
C PHE A 168 -9.84 1.05 5.20
N TRP A 169 -9.89 1.46 3.94
CA TRP A 169 -10.55 0.67 2.90
C TRP A 169 -9.88 -0.70 2.73
N ILE A 170 -8.57 -0.73 2.59
CA ILE A 170 -7.81 -1.98 2.45
C ILE A 170 -7.92 -2.83 3.71
N THR A 171 -7.88 -2.23 4.89
CA THR A 171 -8.09 -2.94 6.16
C THR A 171 -9.46 -3.61 6.19
N THR A 172 -10.51 -2.90 5.81
CA THR A 172 -11.88 -3.44 5.73
C THR A 172 -11.96 -4.61 4.74
N PHE A 173 -11.39 -4.43 3.56
CA PHE A 173 -11.35 -5.45 2.53
C PHE A 173 -10.63 -6.72 3.03
N ASP A 174 -9.47 -6.57 3.64
CA ASP A 174 -8.64 -7.68 4.09
C ASP A 174 -9.28 -8.42 5.29
N ILE A 175 -9.90 -7.71 6.24
CA ILE A 175 -10.68 -8.33 7.33
C ILE A 175 -11.82 -9.19 6.76
N ASN A 176 -12.57 -8.67 5.78
CA ASN A 176 -13.67 -9.42 5.18
C ASN A 176 -13.16 -10.60 4.34
N TYR A 177 -12.02 -10.44 3.66
CA TYR A 177 -11.39 -11.51 2.90
C TYR A 177 -10.88 -12.65 3.81
N ALA A 178 -10.32 -12.30 4.98
CA ALA A 178 -9.82 -13.27 5.95
C ALA A 178 -10.92 -14.15 6.60
N ARG A 179 -12.21 -13.81 6.44
CA ARG A 179 -13.32 -14.68 6.88
C ARG A 179 -13.31 -16.06 6.19
N MET A 180 -12.72 -16.15 4.99
CA MET A 180 -12.59 -17.42 4.27
C MET A 180 -11.53 -18.35 4.86
N ASP A 181 -10.62 -17.83 5.67
CA ASP A 181 -9.47 -18.56 6.19
C ASP A 181 -9.57 -18.82 7.72
N VAL A 182 -10.68 -18.51 8.38
CA VAL A 182 -10.83 -18.54 9.85
C VAL A 182 -10.41 -19.88 10.46
N GLU A 183 -10.84 -21.00 9.89
CA GLU A 183 -10.51 -22.34 10.39
C GLU A 183 -9.02 -22.61 10.23
N SER A 184 -8.47 -22.41 9.04
CA SER A 184 -7.04 -22.57 8.74
C SER A 184 -6.17 -21.64 9.59
N ASP A 185 -6.60 -20.40 9.79
CA ASP A 185 -5.85 -19.43 10.62
C ASP A 185 -5.77 -19.88 12.07
N ARG A 186 -6.87 -20.43 12.63
CA ARG A 186 -6.91 -20.98 13.99
C ARG A 186 -6.01 -22.20 14.16
N GLU A 187 -6.06 -23.12 13.20
CA GLU A 187 -5.24 -24.34 13.20
C GLU A 187 -3.75 -24.02 13.11
N ASN A 188 -3.38 -23.02 12.32
CA ASN A 188 -1.99 -22.66 12.04
C ASN A 188 -1.45 -21.52 12.92
N GLY A 189 -2.21 -21.09 13.94
CA GLY A 189 -1.79 -20.04 14.87
C GLY A 189 -1.62 -18.66 14.21
N ILE A 190 -2.37 -18.37 13.15
CA ILE A 190 -2.39 -17.07 12.49
C ILE A 190 -3.43 -16.19 13.17
N HIS A 191 -3.01 -14.99 13.53
CA HIS A 191 -3.84 -14.04 14.25
C HIS A 191 -4.56 -13.07 13.31
N SER A 192 -5.48 -13.57 12.47
CA SER A 192 -6.37 -12.69 11.73
C SER A 192 -7.47 -12.13 12.63
N PHE A 193 -8.07 -10.98 12.26
CA PHE A 193 -9.16 -10.38 13.02
C PHE A 193 -10.35 -11.34 13.18
N PRO A 194 -10.87 -11.97 12.11
CA PRO A 194 -12.01 -12.89 12.23
C PRO A 194 -11.66 -14.24 12.89
N SER A 195 -10.36 -14.62 12.97
CA SER A 195 -9.96 -15.79 13.76
C SER A 195 -9.96 -15.51 15.26
N ARG A 196 -9.74 -14.25 15.66
CA ARG A 196 -9.64 -13.80 17.05
C ARG A 196 -10.96 -13.34 17.64
N PHE A 197 -11.80 -12.68 16.85
CA PHE A 197 -13.07 -12.09 17.29
C PHE A 197 -14.24 -12.82 16.66
N ASP A 198 -15.42 -12.65 17.27
CA ASP A 198 -16.66 -13.24 16.75
C ASP A 198 -17.16 -12.52 15.47
N GLU A 199 -18.12 -13.13 14.81
CA GLU A 199 -18.70 -12.62 13.57
C GLU A 199 -19.37 -11.24 13.77
N THR A 200 -20.00 -11.01 14.93
CA THR A 200 -20.67 -9.76 15.27
C THR A 200 -19.67 -8.63 15.39
N MET A 201 -18.56 -8.86 16.12
CA MET A 201 -17.49 -7.89 16.28
C MET A 201 -16.80 -7.61 14.95
N THR A 202 -16.52 -8.65 14.17
CA THR A 202 -15.90 -8.52 12.84
C THR A 202 -16.76 -7.68 11.90
N THR A 203 -18.07 -7.90 11.88
CA THR A 203 -19.00 -7.12 11.06
C THR A 203 -19.10 -5.67 11.53
N ARG A 204 -19.23 -5.44 12.83
CA ARG A 204 -19.26 -4.08 13.39
C ARG A 204 -18.00 -3.29 13.06
N THR A 205 -16.82 -3.91 13.22
CA THR A 205 -15.55 -3.29 12.89
C THR A 205 -15.45 -2.97 11.39
N SER A 206 -15.88 -3.88 10.53
CA SER A 206 -15.91 -3.63 9.07
C SER A 206 -16.80 -2.44 8.72
N VAL A 207 -17.98 -2.32 9.33
CA VAL A 207 -18.89 -1.17 9.13
C VAL A 207 -18.24 0.12 9.63
N GLN A 208 -17.64 0.13 10.81
CA GLN A 208 -16.97 1.31 11.36
C GLN A 208 -15.82 1.77 10.48
N LEU A 209 -14.98 0.85 10.00
CA LEU A 209 -13.89 1.16 9.08
C LEU A 209 -14.40 1.67 7.72
N THR A 210 -15.53 1.14 7.26
CA THR A 210 -16.21 1.65 6.04
C THR A 210 -16.63 3.10 6.20
N LEU A 211 -17.24 3.46 7.32
CA LEU A 211 -17.60 4.84 7.61
C LEU A 211 -16.36 5.75 7.74
N LEU A 212 -15.28 5.23 8.34
CA LEU A 212 -14.03 5.98 8.50
C LEU A 212 -13.35 6.28 7.15
N TRP A 213 -13.21 5.28 6.26
CA TRP A 213 -12.58 5.54 4.97
C TRP A 213 -13.41 6.49 4.11
N PHE A 214 -14.74 6.35 4.16
CA PHE A 214 -15.65 7.29 3.48
C PHE A 214 -15.48 8.71 4.03
N ALA A 215 -15.46 8.89 5.35
CA ALA A 215 -15.22 10.19 5.98
C ALA A 215 -13.85 10.78 5.60
N CYS A 216 -12.80 9.95 5.56
CA CYS A 216 -11.48 10.39 5.12
C CYS A 216 -11.49 10.93 3.69
N PHE A 217 -12.11 10.21 2.75
CA PHE A 217 -12.23 10.70 1.36
C PHE A 217 -13.10 11.94 1.25
N ALA A 218 -14.17 12.04 2.06
CA ALA A 218 -15.01 13.24 2.10
C ALA A 218 -14.25 14.47 2.61
N ILE A 219 -13.39 14.31 3.61
CA ILE A 219 -12.58 15.40 4.17
C ILE A 219 -11.44 15.81 3.22
N SER A 220 -10.90 14.86 2.47
CA SER A 220 -9.79 15.14 1.56
C SER A 220 -10.16 16.03 0.39
N ASP A 221 -11.42 16.00 -0.06
CA ASP A 221 -12.01 16.71 -1.20
C ASP A 221 -10.97 17.42 -2.12
N PRO A 222 -10.13 16.65 -2.83
CA PRO A 222 -8.93 17.18 -3.50
C PRO A 222 -9.24 18.07 -4.70
N MET A 223 -10.53 18.22 -5.07
CA MET A 223 -10.95 18.90 -6.29
C MET A 223 -12.02 19.98 -6.07
N ASP A 224 -12.37 20.30 -4.82
CA ASP A 224 -13.50 21.20 -4.47
C ASP A 224 -14.84 20.78 -5.13
N GLU A 225 -14.91 19.54 -5.58
CA GLU A 225 -16.07 18.97 -6.25
C GLU A 225 -16.37 17.59 -5.66
N ILE A 226 -17.62 17.32 -5.36
CA ILE A 226 -18.10 16.09 -4.68
C ILE A 226 -18.00 14.85 -5.60
N TRP A 227 -16.84 14.67 -6.26
CA TRP A 227 -16.59 13.58 -7.22
C TRP A 227 -16.63 12.20 -6.57
N PHE A 228 -16.25 12.10 -5.28
CA PHE A 228 -16.30 10.84 -4.57
C PHE A 228 -17.74 10.34 -4.36
N LEU A 229 -18.75 11.20 -4.35
CA LEU A 229 -20.16 10.80 -4.32
C LEU A 229 -20.64 10.21 -5.65
N ALA A 230 -19.96 10.53 -6.75
CA ALA A 230 -20.28 9.98 -8.06
C ALA A 230 -19.58 8.64 -8.32
N ALA A 231 -18.57 8.30 -7.52
CA ALA A 231 -17.79 7.06 -7.64
C ALA A 231 -18.22 5.96 -6.65
N ALA A 232 -19.15 6.27 -5.74
CA ALA A 232 -19.75 5.34 -4.78
C ALA A 232 -21.02 4.69 -5.31
#